data_6b690b3937f19200eb3aa054cbc611f8
#
_entry.id   6b690b3937f19200eb3aa054cbc611f8
#
_cell.length_a   1.000
_cell.length_b   1.000
_cell.length_c   1.000
_cell.angle_alpha   90.00
_cell.angle_beta   90.00
_cell.angle_gamma   90.00
#
_symmetry.space_group_name_H-M   'P 1'
#
loop_
_entity.id
_entity.type
_entity.pdbx_description
1 polymer ?
#
loop_
_entity_poly.entity_id
_entity_poly.type
_entity_poly.pdbx_seq_one_letter_code
_entity_poly.pdbx_strand_id
1 'polypeptide(L)'
;TQFTVVNRYEGKGVDNRPLDIKIQCMHCEDPACVSACIVGALEKQPNGPVSYDAWKCIGCRYCMVACPFQVPAYEYDDAFTPRVMKCTLCSSRLDEGKLPGCVEMCPEEALAFGKRDDLLTHAREKIHRFPERYVDHIYGEEEVGGTSWLYLASAPFTDIGFPDLPKES
;
A
#
# COMPACT_ATOMS: atom_id res chain seq x y z
N THR A 1 3.72 14.90 8.90
CA THR A 1 3.15 13.56 8.70
C THR A 1 3.75 12.92 7.45
N GLN A 2 4.17 11.66 7.52
CA GLN A 2 4.81 10.93 6.42
C GLN A 2 3.77 10.10 5.69
N PHE A 3 3.83 10.08 4.35
CA PHE A 3 2.95 9.24 3.50
C PHE A 3 3.38 7.77 3.45
N THR A 4 4.64 7.50 3.75
CA THR A 4 5.24 6.16 3.71
C THR A 4 6.31 6.05 4.77
N VAL A 5 6.54 4.83 5.26
CA VAL A 5 7.65 4.49 6.17
C VAL A 5 8.39 3.28 5.64
N VAL A 6 9.64 3.12 6.03
CA VAL A 6 10.40 1.89 5.79
C VAL A 6 10.71 1.28 7.14
N ASN A 7 10.19 0.08 7.38
CA ASN A 7 10.43 -0.68 8.59
C ASN A 7 11.52 -1.70 8.33
N ARG A 8 12.46 -1.80 9.29
CA ARG A 8 13.54 -2.79 9.27
C ARG A 8 13.25 -3.90 10.25
N TYR A 9 13.31 -5.14 9.77
CA TYR A 9 13.11 -6.36 10.54
C TYR A 9 14.42 -7.15 10.59
N GLU A 10 15.06 -7.17 11.74
CA GLU A 10 16.35 -7.86 11.92
C GLU A 10 16.19 -9.36 11.80
N GLY A 11 17.09 -10.01 11.07
CA GLY A 11 17.12 -11.47 10.91
C GLY A 11 15.94 -12.08 10.13
N LYS A 12 15.13 -11.29 9.45
CA LYS A 12 13.99 -11.78 8.65
C LYS A 12 14.28 -11.84 7.15
N GLY A 13 15.41 -11.31 6.71
CA GLY A 13 15.86 -11.42 5.34
C GLY A 13 16.59 -12.74 5.05
N VAL A 14 16.92 -12.97 3.78
CA VAL A 14 17.74 -14.13 3.34
C VAL A 14 19.07 -14.12 4.09
N ASP A 15 19.55 -15.31 4.47
CA ASP A 15 20.78 -15.49 5.24
C ASP A 15 20.82 -14.68 6.55
N ASN A 16 19.68 -14.56 7.22
CA ASN A 16 19.53 -13.82 8.49
C ASN A 16 19.91 -12.33 8.38
N ARG A 17 19.83 -11.75 7.18
CA ARG A 17 20.04 -10.32 6.95
C ARG A 17 18.81 -9.51 7.39
N PRO A 18 18.95 -8.21 7.59
CA PRO A 18 17.79 -7.33 7.77
C PRO A 18 16.88 -7.35 6.54
N LEU A 19 15.57 -7.28 6.77
CA LEU A 19 14.56 -7.10 5.73
C LEU A 19 13.94 -5.71 5.87
N ASP A 20 14.13 -4.87 4.87
CA ASP A 20 13.58 -3.52 4.83
C ASP A 20 12.29 -3.53 4.01
N ILE A 21 11.18 -3.11 4.63
CA ILE A 21 9.87 -3.10 3.98
C ILE A 21 9.27 -1.70 4.01
N LYS A 22 8.90 -1.22 2.83
CA LYS A 22 8.18 0.04 2.67
C LYS A 22 6.68 -0.18 2.95
N ILE A 23 6.14 0.55 3.92
CA ILE A 23 4.73 0.52 4.30
C ILE A 23 4.05 1.81 3.87
N GLN A 24 2.91 1.70 3.21
CA GLN A 24 2.07 2.79 2.73
C GLN A 24 0.63 2.32 2.46
N CYS A 25 -0.20 3.20 1.93
CA CYS A 25 -1.55 2.83 1.50
C CYS A 25 -1.51 1.72 0.43
N MET A 26 -2.34 0.70 0.62
CA MET A 26 -2.43 -0.46 -0.29
C MET A 26 -3.25 -0.16 -1.55
N HIS A 27 -4.02 0.95 -1.55
CA HIS A 27 -4.91 1.33 -2.67
C HIS A 27 -5.80 0.16 -3.11
N CYS A 28 -6.55 -0.42 -2.15
CA CYS A 28 -7.41 -1.60 -2.33
C CYS A 28 -8.27 -1.51 -3.59
N GLU A 29 -8.60 -2.67 -4.20
CA GLU A 29 -9.51 -2.74 -5.34
C GLU A 29 -10.94 -2.41 -4.88
N ASP A 30 -11.36 -2.91 -3.70
CA ASP A 30 -12.59 -2.53 -3.01
C ASP A 30 -12.25 -1.81 -1.69
N PRO A 31 -12.04 -0.48 -1.71
CA PRO A 31 -11.49 0.23 -0.57
C PRO A 31 -12.54 0.54 0.50
N ALA A 32 -12.55 -0.17 1.62
CA ALA A 32 -13.43 0.07 2.77
C ALA A 32 -13.41 1.54 3.26
N CYS A 33 -12.28 2.22 3.14
CA CYS A 33 -12.17 3.64 3.49
C CYS A 33 -12.97 4.56 2.58
N VAL A 34 -13.20 4.18 1.32
CA VAL A 34 -14.10 4.90 0.38
C VAL A 34 -15.54 4.66 0.78
N SER A 35 -15.93 3.40 1.01
CA SER A 35 -17.29 3.02 1.42
C SER A 35 -17.69 3.66 2.75
N ALA A 36 -16.73 3.82 3.69
CA ALA A 36 -16.96 4.49 4.97
C ALA A 36 -16.98 6.02 4.88
N CYS A 37 -16.63 6.63 3.75
CA CYS A 37 -16.56 8.07 3.63
C CYS A 37 -17.92 8.69 3.28
N ILE A 38 -18.66 9.14 4.30
CA ILE A 38 -20.02 9.66 4.18
C ILE A 38 -20.15 10.93 3.30
N VAL A 39 -19.03 11.64 3.08
CA VAL A 39 -18.99 12.88 2.27
C VAL A 39 -18.32 12.69 0.91
N GLY A 40 -17.91 11.45 0.57
CA GLY A 40 -17.24 11.18 -0.69
C GLY A 40 -15.90 11.91 -0.87
N ALA A 41 -15.17 12.15 0.22
CA ALA A 41 -13.84 12.77 0.17
C ALA A 41 -12.74 11.78 -0.28
N LEU A 42 -13.03 10.47 -0.21
CA LEU A 42 -12.16 9.40 -0.73
C LEU A 42 -12.85 8.75 -1.93
N GLU A 43 -12.08 8.47 -2.98
CA GLU A 43 -12.60 7.89 -4.22
C GLU A 43 -11.57 6.96 -4.86
N LYS A 44 -11.99 5.75 -5.29
CA LYS A 44 -11.16 4.85 -6.10
C LYS A 44 -11.14 5.34 -7.53
N GLN A 45 -9.94 5.63 -8.05
CA GLN A 45 -9.76 6.08 -9.42
C GLN A 45 -9.57 4.87 -10.36
N PRO A 46 -10.04 4.96 -11.62
CA PRO A 46 -9.92 3.86 -12.58
C PRO A 46 -8.48 3.44 -12.89
N ASN A 47 -7.51 4.35 -12.72
CA ASN A 47 -6.08 4.10 -12.92
C ASN A 47 -5.36 3.58 -11.64
N GLY A 48 -6.11 3.17 -10.60
CA GLY A 48 -5.62 2.48 -9.41
C GLY A 48 -5.57 3.26 -8.10
N PRO A 49 -5.25 4.54 -8.04
CA PRO A 49 -5.18 5.32 -6.80
C PRO A 49 -6.53 5.41 -6.07
N VAL A 50 -6.47 5.40 -4.73
CA VAL A 50 -7.54 5.93 -3.89
C VAL A 50 -7.19 7.39 -3.62
N SER A 51 -7.88 8.32 -4.28
CA SER A 51 -7.69 9.76 -4.14
C SER A 51 -8.32 10.31 -2.87
N TYR A 52 -7.91 11.50 -2.45
CA TYR A 52 -8.44 12.21 -1.29
C TYR A 52 -8.64 13.69 -1.62
N ASP A 53 -9.88 14.17 -1.46
CA ASP A 53 -10.26 15.57 -1.58
C ASP A 53 -10.42 16.19 -0.19
N ALA A 54 -9.44 17.01 0.19
CA ALA A 54 -9.43 17.68 1.49
C ALA A 54 -10.58 18.67 1.68
N TRP A 55 -11.12 19.25 0.57
CA TRP A 55 -12.22 20.21 0.65
C TRP A 55 -13.57 19.60 1.02
N LYS A 56 -13.75 18.31 0.67
CA LYS A 56 -14.95 17.56 1.06
C LYS A 56 -14.85 16.98 2.47
N CYS A 57 -13.63 16.85 3.01
CA CYS A 57 -13.40 16.14 4.26
C CYS A 57 -13.91 16.91 5.47
N ILE A 58 -14.76 16.28 6.27
CA ILE A 58 -15.29 16.83 7.53
C ILE A 58 -14.52 16.34 8.78
N GLY A 59 -13.43 15.59 8.61
CA GLY A 59 -12.60 15.12 9.71
C GLY A 59 -13.22 14.03 10.59
N CYS A 60 -14.23 13.29 10.14
CA CYS A 60 -14.90 12.25 10.93
C CYS A 60 -14.02 11.04 11.26
N ARG A 61 -12.92 10.82 10.54
CA ARG A 61 -11.91 9.75 10.74
C ARG A 61 -12.43 8.32 10.53
N TYR A 62 -13.63 8.12 9.98
CA TYR A 62 -14.14 6.77 9.70
C TYR A 62 -13.25 5.98 8.77
N CYS A 63 -12.57 6.63 7.81
CA CYS A 63 -11.59 5.99 6.95
C CYS A 63 -10.39 5.39 7.69
N MET A 64 -10.03 5.92 8.87
CA MET A 64 -8.96 5.35 9.71
C MET A 64 -9.44 4.07 10.38
N VAL A 65 -10.67 4.06 10.89
CA VAL A 65 -11.28 2.90 11.56
C VAL A 65 -11.59 1.78 10.57
N ALA A 66 -12.08 2.14 9.38
CA ALA A 66 -12.45 1.18 8.34
C ALA A 66 -11.24 0.54 7.63
N CYS A 67 -10.06 1.15 7.71
CA CYS A 67 -8.88 0.63 7.01
C CYS A 67 -8.33 -0.62 7.69
N PRO A 68 -8.37 -1.82 7.05
CA PRO A 68 -7.85 -3.05 7.64
C PRO A 68 -6.32 -3.01 7.83
N PHE A 69 -5.63 -2.17 7.06
CA PHE A 69 -4.18 -1.97 7.15
C PHE A 69 -3.78 -0.83 8.08
N GLN A 70 -4.73 -0.10 8.69
CA GLN A 70 -4.52 1.02 9.61
C GLN A 70 -3.57 2.12 9.09
N VAL A 71 -3.61 2.38 7.78
CA VAL A 71 -2.67 3.29 7.11
C VAL A 71 -3.05 4.77 7.20
N PRO A 72 -4.33 5.19 7.01
CA PRO A 72 -4.66 6.60 7.04
C PRO A 72 -4.32 7.22 8.40
N ALA A 73 -3.55 8.30 8.40
CA ALA A 73 -3.21 9.09 9.57
C ALA A 73 -3.94 10.44 9.53
N TYR A 74 -4.15 11.05 10.68
CA TYR A 74 -4.80 12.35 10.80
C TYR A 74 -3.83 13.38 11.33
N GLU A 75 -3.88 14.59 10.80
CA GLU A 75 -3.03 15.71 11.23
C GLU A 75 -3.57 16.33 12.50
N TYR A 76 -3.22 15.77 13.66
CA TYR A 76 -3.64 16.29 14.96
C TYR A 76 -2.96 17.62 15.34
N ASP A 77 -1.85 17.96 14.69
CA ASP A 77 -1.10 19.19 14.95
C ASP A 77 -1.72 20.42 14.27
N ASP A 78 -2.61 20.23 13.30
CA ASP A 78 -3.39 21.30 12.67
C ASP A 78 -4.78 21.41 13.31
N ALA A 79 -4.98 22.47 14.09
CA ALA A 79 -6.22 22.68 14.83
C ALA A 79 -7.37 23.20 13.94
N PHE A 80 -7.09 23.78 12.78
CA PHE A 80 -8.09 24.47 11.96
C PHE A 80 -8.48 23.71 10.70
N THR A 81 -7.52 23.09 10.04
CA THR A 81 -7.72 22.39 8.75
C THR A 81 -7.05 21.02 8.72
N PRO A 82 -7.29 20.16 9.72
CA PRO A 82 -6.59 18.87 9.79
C PRO A 82 -7.00 17.96 8.63
N ARG A 83 -6.05 17.26 8.06
CA ARG A 83 -6.24 16.41 6.88
C ARG A 83 -6.00 14.94 7.19
N VAL A 84 -6.57 14.08 6.37
CA VAL A 84 -6.21 12.67 6.34
C VAL A 84 -4.98 12.49 5.46
N MET A 85 -3.93 11.93 6.02
CA MET A 85 -2.64 11.72 5.36
C MET A 85 -2.46 10.24 5.02
N LYS A 86 -2.21 9.95 3.76
CA LYS A 86 -1.87 8.62 3.25
C LYS A 86 -1.14 8.74 1.92
N CYS A 87 -0.50 7.67 1.47
CA CYS A 87 0.09 7.62 0.13
C CYS A 87 -0.97 7.96 -0.93
N THR A 88 -0.60 8.75 -1.93
CA THR A 88 -1.47 9.17 -3.05
C THR A 88 -1.27 8.33 -4.31
N LEU A 89 -0.38 7.33 -4.27
CA LEU A 89 0.15 6.62 -5.44
C LEU A 89 0.73 7.59 -6.50
N CYS A 90 1.10 8.79 -6.07
CA CYS A 90 1.59 9.86 -6.94
C CYS A 90 0.64 10.15 -8.13
N SER A 91 -0.68 10.20 -7.89
CA SER A 91 -1.72 10.32 -8.95
C SER A 91 -1.41 11.44 -9.94
N SER A 92 -0.99 12.62 -9.48
CA SER A 92 -0.62 13.74 -10.38
C SER A 92 0.55 13.40 -11.33
N ARG A 93 1.52 12.58 -10.88
CA ARG A 93 2.60 12.11 -11.75
C ARG A 93 2.12 11.06 -12.74
N LEU A 94 1.22 10.19 -12.31
CA LEU A 94 0.62 9.18 -13.19
C LEU A 94 -0.20 9.83 -14.30
N ASP A 95 -0.93 10.91 -14.00
CA ASP A 95 -1.69 11.69 -14.98
C ASP A 95 -0.77 12.34 -16.02
N GLU A 96 0.48 12.65 -15.67
CA GLU A 96 1.53 13.12 -16.57
C GLU A 96 2.30 11.99 -17.27
N GLY A 97 1.92 10.73 -17.08
CA GLY A 97 2.62 9.56 -17.64
C GLY A 97 3.98 9.27 -16.99
N LYS A 98 4.25 9.81 -15.79
CA LYS A 98 5.50 9.61 -15.05
C LYS A 98 5.36 8.45 -14.05
N LEU A 99 6.47 7.85 -13.69
CA LEU A 99 6.52 6.84 -12.62
C LEU A 99 6.23 7.46 -11.24
N PRO A 100 5.67 6.67 -10.28
CA PRO A 100 5.62 7.09 -8.89
C PRO A 100 7.02 7.45 -8.37
N GLY A 101 7.13 8.53 -7.60
CA GLY A 101 8.43 9.03 -7.14
C GLY A 101 9.26 8.01 -6.36
N CYS A 102 8.60 7.14 -5.57
CA CYS A 102 9.32 6.09 -4.82
C CYS A 102 9.91 5.01 -5.73
N VAL A 103 9.28 4.73 -6.88
CA VAL A 103 9.81 3.78 -7.88
C VAL A 103 10.99 4.40 -8.61
N GLU A 104 10.83 5.64 -9.08
CA GLU A 104 11.86 6.35 -9.83
C GLU A 104 13.14 6.60 -9.02
N MET A 105 12.99 6.83 -7.71
CA MET A 105 14.10 7.14 -6.81
C MET A 105 14.73 5.93 -6.11
N CYS A 106 14.24 4.71 -6.36
CA CYS A 106 14.75 3.51 -5.68
C CYS A 106 16.05 3.02 -6.31
N PRO A 107 17.25 3.20 -5.68
CA PRO A 107 18.51 2.80 -6.28
C PRO A 107 18.68 1.27 -6.37
N GLU A 108 17.97 0.53 -5.50
CA GLU A 108 18.02 -0.95 -5.46
C GLU A 108 16.99 -1.60 -6.39
N GLU A 109 16.22 -0.79 -7.15
CA GLU A 109 15.14 -1.28 -8.02
C GLU A 109 14.20 -2.28 -7.32
N ALA A 110 14.02 -2.10 -5.99
CA ALA A 110 13.17 -2.96 -5.18
C ALA A 110 11.67 -2.76 -5.44
N LEU A 111 11.31 -1.67 -6.14
CA LEU A 111 9.94 -1.29 -6.45
C LEU A 111 9.71 -1.36 -7.95
N ALA A 112 8.64 -2.03 -8.35
CA ALA A 112 8.20 -2.08 -9.75
C ALA A 112 6.84 -1.36 -9.88
N PHE A 113 6.56 -0.82 -11.06
CA PHE A 113 5.29 -0.19 -11.38
C PHE A 113 4.80 -0.68 -12.74
N GLY A 114 3.51 -1.02 -12.83
CA GLY A 114 2.89 -1.53 -14.06
C GLY A 114 1.43 -1.88 -13.84
N LYS A 115 0.81 -2.52 -14.82
CA LYS A 115 -0.53 -3.07 -14.67
C LYS A 115 -0.52 -4.19 -13.62
N ARG A 116 -1.57 -4.26 -12.81
CA ARG A 116 -1.67 -5.22 -11.70
C ARG A 116 -1.47 -6.66 -12.16
N ASP A 117 -2.12 -7.08 -13.25
CA ASP A 117 -2.03 -8.45 -13.76
C ASP A 117 -0.63 -8.81 -14.26
N ASP A 118 0.06 -7.85 -14.89
CA ASP A 118 1.44 -8.03 -15.34
C ASP A 118 2.38 -8.17 -14.12
N LEU A 119 2.15 -7.35 -13.08
CA LEU A 119 2.92 -7.43 -11.83
C LEU A 119 2.67 -8.72 -11.06
N LEU A 120 1.44 -9.23 -11.02
CA LEU A 120 1.12 -10.55 -10.44
C LEU A 120 1.84 -11.67 -11.18
N THR A 121 1.81 -11.65 -12.51
CA THR A 121 2.54 -12.63 -13.34
C THR A 121 4.03 -12.57 -13.02
N HIS A 122 4.61 -11.38 -13.03
CA HIS A 122 6.03 -11.18 -12.70
C HIS A 122 6.39 -11.62 -11.27
N ALA A 123 5.49 -11.38 -10.31
CA ALA A 123 5.67 -11.81 -8.92
C ALA A 123 5.69 -13.34 -8.79
N ARG A 124 4.77 -14.05 -9.45
CA ARG A 124 4.74 -15.53 -9.48
C ARG A 124 5.99 -16.10 -10.14
N GLU A 125 6.45 -15.51 -11.26
CA GLU A 125 7.70 -15.89 -11.90
C GLU A 125 8.91 -15.74 -10.98
N LYS A 126 8.98 -14.64 -10.19
CA LYS A 126 10.04 -14.43 -9.20
C LYS A 126 10.01 -15.49 -8.09
N ILE A 127 8.83 -15.81 -7.54
CA ILE A 127 8.67 -16.84 -6.52
C ILE A 127 9.13 -18.19 -7.07
N HIS A 128 8.66 -18.55 -8.27
CA HIS A 128 9.03 -19.83 -8.90
C HIS A 128 10.52 -19.93 -9.21
N ARG A 129 11.14 -18.83 -9.64
CA ARG A 129 12.57 -18.79 -10.00
C ARG A 129 13.49 -18.76 -8.77
N PHE A 130 13.03 -18.21 -7.65
CA PHE A 130 13.84 -18.03 -6.45
C PHE A 130 13.05 -18.46 -5.19
N PRO A 131 12.66 -19.76 -5.08
CA PRO A 131 11.85 -20.25 -3.98
C PRO A 131 12.55 -20.18 -2.61
N GLU A 132 13.90 -20.13 -2.61
CA GLU A 132 14.70 -19.94 -1.41
C GLU A 132 14.70 -18.48 -0.90
N ARG A 133 14.28 -17.55 -1.76
CA ARG A 133 14.31 -16.11 -1.47
C ARG A 133 12.95 -15.53 -1.11
N TYR A 134 11.88 -16.13 -1.60
CA TYR A 134 10.52 -15.63 -1.42
C TYR A 134 9.59 -16.69 -0.85
N VAL A 135 8.76 -16.33 0.10
CA VAL A 135 7.63 -17.19 0.51
C VAL A 135 6.64 -17.30 -0.65
N ASP A 136 5.96 -18.46 -0.76
CA ASP A 136 4.95 -18.69 -1.81
C ASP A 136 3.63 -17.98 -1.46
N HIS A 137 3.70 -16.67 -1.39
CA HIS A 137 2.56 -15.78 -1.10
C HIS A 137 2.84 -14.38 -1.64
N ILE A 138 1.90 -13.84 -2.40
CA ILE A 138 1.90 -12.45 -2.86
C ILE A 138 0.90 -11.69 -1.99
N TYR A 139 1.38 -10.94 -1.01
CA TYR A 139 0.50 -10.16 -0.15
C TYR A 139 -0.11 -8.97 -0.90
N GLY A 140 -1.43 -8.84 -0.83
CA GLY A 140 -2.21 -7.87 -1.60
C GLY A 140 -2.85 -8.48 -2.86
N GLU A 141 -2.58 -9.73 -3.19
CA GLU A 141 -3.25 -10.41 -4.30
C GLU A 141 -4.73 -10.67 -3.99
N GLU A 142 -5.02 -11.25 -2.83
CA GLU A 142 -6.36 -11.69 -2.43
C GLU A 142 -6.87 -10.98 -1.17
N GLU A 143 -5.98 -10.46 -0.32
CA GLU A 143 -6.37 -9.83 0.95
C GLU A 143 -7.38 -8.71 0.71
N VAL A 144 -8.51 -8.79 1.41
CA VAL A 144 -9.65 -7.86 1.34
C VAL A 144 -10.10 -7.54 -0.10
N GLY A 145 -10.20 -8.56 -0.94
CA GLY A 145 -10.59 -8.42 -2.34
C GLY A 145 -9.47 -7.93 -3.27
N GLY A 146 -8.22 -7.92 -2.80
CA GLY A 146 -7.05 -7.48 -3.56
C GLY A 146 -6.70 -6.01 -3.41
N THR A 147 -5.47 -5.69 -3.75
CA THR A 147 -4.92 -4.33 -3.64
C THR A 147 -4.08 -3.96 -4.86
N SER A 148 -3.90 -2.65 -5.10
CA SER A 148 -3.01 -2.15 -6.16
C SER A 148 -1.53 -2.10 -5.72
N TRP A 149 -1.22 -2.40 -4.46
CA TRP A 149 0.15 -2.55 -3.97
C TRP A 149 0.39 -3.99 -3.54
N LEU A 150 1.39 -4.63 -4.11
CA LEU A 150 1.72 -6.03 -3.90
C LEU A 150 3.08 -6.16 -3.22
N TYR A 151 3.22 -7.18 -2.37
CA TYR A 151 4.50 -7.46 -1.70
C TYR A 151 4.97 -8.88 -1.95
N LEU A 152 6.28 -9.02 -2.12
CA LEU A 152 7.05 -10.25 -1.99
C LEU A 152 8.00 -10.13 -0.81
N ALA A 153 8.11 -11.17 0.01
CA ALA A 153 8.98 -11.18 1.17
C ALA A 153 9.70 -12.52 1.31
N SER A 154 10.81 -12.51 2.06
CA SER A 154 11.59 -13.70 2.41
C SER A 154 11.10 -14.39 3.69
N ALA A 155 10.18 -13.75 4.41
CA ALA A 155 9.58 -14.27 5.64
C ALA A 155 8.04 -14.23 5.55
N PRO A 156 7.32 -15.06 6.32
CA PRO A 156 5.86 -14.98 6.41
C PRO A 156 5.42 -13.57 6.79
N PHE A 157 4.36 -13.06 6.14
CA PHE A 157 3.92 -11.68 6.31
C PHE A 157 3.48 -11.35 7.74
N THR A 158 2.90 -12.32 8.45
CA THR A 158 2.56 -12.19 9.88
C THR A 158 3.79 -11.95 10.77
N ASP A 159 4.94 -12.51 10.41
CA ASP A 159 6.21 -12.39 11.15
C ASP A 159 6.87 -11.01 10.98
N ILE A 160 6.44 -10.25 9.98
CA ILE A 160 6.94 -8.92 9.64
C ILE A 160 5.87 -7.84 9.79
N GLY A 161 4.87 -8.12 10.65
CA GLY A 161 3.89 -7.14 11.11
C GLY A 161 2.75 -6.83 10.14
N PHE A 162 2.57 -7.62 9.09
CA PHE A 162 1.39 -7.51 8.24
C PHE A 162 0.20 -8.20 8.90
N PRO A 163 -1.00 -7.62 8.86
CA PRO A 163 -2.19 -8.25 9.39
C PRO A 163 -2.58 -9.48 8.56
N ASP A 164 -3.04 -10.52 9.26
CA ASP A 164 -3.71 -11.66 8.61
C ASP A 164 -5.15 -11.25 8.30
N LEU A 165 -5.46 -11.11 7.03
CA LEU A 165 -6.73 -10.56 6.54
C LEU A 165 -7.49 -11.59 5.69
N PRO A 166 -8.84 -11.57 5.71
CA PRO A 166 -9.63 -12.42 4.84
C PRO A 166 -9.39 -12.09 3.37
N LYS A 167 -9.67 -13.05 2.49
CA LYS A 167 -9.58 -12.88 1.04
C LYS A 167 -10.73 -12.05 0.46
N GLU A 168 -11.84 -11.98 1.17
CA GLU A 168 -13.03 -11.20 0.78
C GLU A 168 -13.02 -9.82 1.44
N SER A 169 -13.55 -8.82 0.72
CA SER A 169 -13.70 -7.43 1.19
C SER A 169 -14.93 -7.24 2.10
#